data_febb3f7576927ae84adf44c9fc7b74ec
#
_entry.id   febb3f7576927ae84adf44c9fc7b74ec
#
_cell.length_a   1.000
_cell.length_b   1.000
_cell.length_c   1.000
_cell.angle_alpha   90.00
_cell.angle_beta   90.00
_cell.angle_gamma   90.00
#
_symmetry.space_group_name_H-M   'P 1'
#
loop_
_entity.id
_entity.type
_entity.pdbx_description
1 polymer ?
#
loop_
_entity_poly.entity_id
_entity_poly.type
_entity_poly.pdbx_seq_one_letter_code
_entity_poly.pdbx_strand_id
1 'polypeptide(L)'
;ISARLDKIKKVKPDLYNFRCPYCGDSKKHKNKKRGYLYKRKTDFNFKCHNCGVSKSFTYFLKDLDRQLYDQYVLDRYKEGLTGKATVTPEPDFKKIINKPVFKKKINLPLASTNDRARDYLVRRKIDPNKFYYAERFKHYCNTLKPTFETTKNDHARIIIPMYDRDKKLIGFQGRALDSSQQPKYLTIMLDEDAPKLYGLDTIDETKPIYILEGPFDSTFVENSVAMCGSDVDIRSLGWSDYIWVFDNEPRNREIVTKISKCIGRGEQVVIFPHTIPQKDVNDMVLGGQNIKTILESNTYKNLQAELKFTNWKRNEQRTGQKTKRFY
;
A
#
# COMPACT_ATOMS: atom_id res chain seq x y z
N ILE A 1 26.29 5.82 -20.86
CA ILE A 1 25.11 6.32 -20.11
C ILE A 1 25.49 6.92 -18.76
N SER A 2 26.51 6.39 -18.06
CA SER A 2 26.91 6.84 -16.72
C SER A 2 27.17 8.35 -16.64
N ALA A 3 27.80 8.93 -17.65
CA ALA A 3 28.08 10.37 -17.73
C ALA A 3 26.82 11.26 -17.84
N ARG A 4 25.65 10.68 -18.16
CA ARG A 4 24.38 11.40 -18.32
C ARG A 4 23.45 11.25 -17.11
N LEU A 5 23.83 10.45 -16.12
CA LEU A 5 23.01 10.15 -14.95
C LEU A 5 23.62 10.73 -13.69
N ASP A 6 22.91 11.67 -13.04
CA ASP A 6 23.37 12.33 -11.82
C ASP A 6 23.52 11.33 -10.68
N LYS A 7 24.70 11.28 -10.07
CA LYS A 7 25.03 10.45 -8.91
C LYS A 7 24.80 8.95 -9.09
N ILE A 8 25.02 8.43 -10.28
CA ILE A 8 24.88 7.00 -10.52
C ILE A 8 25.82 6.18 -9.64
N LYS A 9 25.30 5.08 -9.09
CA LYS A 9 26.06 4.11 -8.28
C LYS A 9 25.59 2.70 -8.62
N LYS A 10 26.54 1.79 -8.83
CA LYS A 10 26.26 0.35 -8.89
C LYS A 10 25.92 -0.16 -7.49
N VAL A 11 24.74 -0.76 -7.33
CA VAL A 11 24.25 -1.31 -6.05
C VAL A 11 24.55 -2.80 -5.97
N LYS A 12 24.31 -3.53 -7.07
CA LYS A 12 24.56 -4.97 -7.26
C LYS A 12 24.94 -5.21 -8.73
N PRO A 13 25.39 -6.41 -9.12
CA PRO A 13 25.44 -6.76 -10.53
C PRO A 13 24.08 -6.47 -11.18
N ASP A 14 24.12 -5.83 -12.34
CA ASP A 14 22.94 -5.47 -13.15
C ASP A 14 21.90 -4.57 -12.44
N LEU A 15 22.26 -3.88 -11.35
CA LEU A 15 21.43 -2.94 -10.62
C LEU A 15 22.19 -1.65 -10.32
N TYR A 16 21.67 -0.53 -10.82
CA TYR A 16 22.24 0.81 -10.62
C TYR A 16 21.17 1.74 -10.04
N ASN A 17 21.56 2.63 -9.13
CA ASN A 17 20.71 3.70 -8.66
C ASN A 17 21.31 5.09 -8.95
N PHE A 18 20.43 6.09 -9.16
CA PHE A 18 20.82 7.46 -9.49
C PHE A 18 19.66 8.41 -9.23
N ARG A 19 19.91 9.71 -9.32
CA ARG A 19 18.85 10.70 -9.26
C ARG A 19 17.96 10.59 -10.48
N CYS A 20 16.65 10.52 -10.27
CA CYS A 20 15.69 10.39 -11.36
C CYS A 20 15.75 11.61 -12.30
N PRO A 21 15.99 11.44 -13.61
CA PRO A 21 16.03 12.55 -14.55
C PRO A 21 14.65 13.20 -14.79
N TYR A 22 13.54 12.47 -14.49
CA TYR A 22 12.19 12.99 -14.70
C TYR A 22 11.70 13.87 -13.55
N CYS A 23 11.94 13.49 -12.30
CA CYS A 23 11.42 14.21 -11.14
C CYS A 23 12.50 14.89 -10.29
N GLY A 24 13.78 14.66 -10.56
CA GLY A 24 14.88 15.19 -9.77
C GLY A 24 14.90 14.72 -8.31
N ASP A 25 14.16 13.64 -7.97
CA ASP A 25 13.98 13.07 -6.64
C ASP A 25 13.45 14.06 -5.59
N SER A 26 14.30 14.80 -4.91
CA SER A 26 13.90 15.73 -3.85
C SER A 26 14.58 17.09 -4.04
N LYS A 27 13.80 18.16 -4.00
CA LYS A 27 14.33 19.54 -4.00
C LYS A 27 15.11 19.87 -2.72
N LYS A 28 14.68 19.32 -1.57
CA LYS A 28 15.30 19.58 -0.24
C LYS A 28 16.53 18.70 0.01
N HIS A 29 16.56 17.47 -0.50
CA HIS A 29 17.62 16.50 -0.22
C HIS A 29 18.35 16.07 -1.50
N LYS A 30 19.38 16.79 -1.87
CA LYS A 30 20.18 16.57 -3.09
C LYS A 30 20.87 15.19 -3.19
N ASN A 31 20.94 14.44 -2.08
CA ASN A 31 21.59 13.13 -2.03
C ASN A 31 20.64 11.94 -2.25
N LYS A 32 19.33 12.16 -2.35
CA LYS A 32 18.36 11.07 -2.61
C LYS A 32 18.47 10.58 -4.05
N LYS A 33 18.48 9.25 -4.21
CA LYS A 33 18.62 8.54 -5.48
C LYS A 33 17.54 7.45 -5.51
N ARG A 34 16.45 7.68 -6.22
CA ARG A 34 15.30 6.76 -6.29
C ARG A 34 14.96 6.32 -7.71
N GLY A 35 15.79 6.72 -8.69
CA GLY A 35 15.80 6.14 -10.01
C GLY A 35 16.69 4.89 -10.04
N TYR A 36 16.22 3.82 -10.67
CA TYR A 36 16.91 2.54 -10.78
C TYR A 36 16.93 2.06 -12.21
N LEU A 37 18.10 1.59 -12.66
CA LEU A 37 18.25 0.70 -13.83
C LEU A 37 18.51 -0.70 -13.31
N TYR A 38 17.72 -1.66 -13.77
CA TYR A 38 17.83 -3.07 -13.40
C TYR A 38 17.61 -3.96 -14.63
N LYS A 39 18.34 -5.06 -14.68
CA LYS A 39 18.21 -6.02 -15.75
C LYS A 39 16.92 -6.82 -15.63
N ARG A 40 16.18 -6.92 -16.73
CA ARG A 40 15.00 -7.77 -16.84
C ARG A 40 15.11 -8.55 -18.16
N LYS A 41 15.21 -9.86 -18.07
CA LYS A 41 15.52 -10.73 -19.24
C LYS A 41 16.87 -10.35 -19.88
N THR A 42 16.88 -10.00 -21.13
CA THR A 42 18.08 -9.63 -21.92
C THR A 42 18.38 -8.14 -21.92
N ASP A 43 17.53 -7.31 -21.31
CA ASP A 43 17.63 -5.86 -21.38
C ASP A 43 17.47 -5.19 -20.02
N PHE A 44 17.80 -3.90 -19.93
CA PHE A 44 17.58 -3.09 -18.75
C PHE A 44 16.20 -2.42 -18.77
N ASN A 45 15.66 -2.13 -17.59
CA ASN A 45 14.48 -1.30 -17.39
C ASN A 45 14.79 -0.20 -16.39
N PHE A 46 14.14 0.94 -16.59
CA PHE A 46 14.16 2.05 -15.65
C PHE A 46 12.89 2.08 -14.82
N LYS A 47 13.03 2.34 -13.50
CA LYS A 47 11.92 2.67 -12.59
C LYS A 47 12.37 3.69 -11.58
N CYS A 48 11.51 4.67 -11.31
CA CYS A 48 11.70 5.63 -10.21
C CYS A 48 10.70 5.35 -9.09
N HIS A 49 11.20 5.14 -7.87
CA HIS A 49 10.35 4.94 -6.68
C HIS A 49 9.83 6.24 -6.06
N ASN A 50 10.12 7.40 -6.66
CA ASN A 50 9.58 8.68 -6.22
C ASN A 50 8.40 9.14 -7.07
N CYS A 51 8.53 9.12 -8.39
CA CYS A 51 7.48 9.59 -9.31
C CYS A 51 6.73 8.44 -10.00
N GLY A 52 7.12 7.18 -9.77
CA GLY A 52 6.46 6.03 -10.34
C GLY A 52 6.76 5.75 -11.82
N VAL A 53 7.48 6.65 -12.52
CA VAL A 53 7.82 6.47 -13.93
C VAL A 53 8.60 5.18 -14.12
N SER A 54 8.11 4.33 -15.03
CA SER A 54 8.75 3.08 -15.45
C SER A 54 8.82 3.04 -16.97
N LYS A 55 10.00 2.70 -17.53
CA LYS A 55 10.23 2.64 -18.97
C LYS A 55 11.20 1.50 -19.32
N SER A 56 11.04 0.92 -20.52
CA SER A 56 12.10 0.06 -21.08
C SER A 56 13.36 0.89 -21.34
N PHE A 57 14.51 0.22 -21.40
CA PHE A 57 15.79 0.90 -21.59
C PHE A 57 15.83 1.72 -22.87
N THR A 58 15.25 1.21 -23.93
CA THR A 58 15.13 1.89 -25.24
C THR A 58 14.40 3.24 -25.10
N TYR A 59 13.23 3.26 -24.46
CA TYR A 59 12.48 4.50 -24.25
C TYR A 59 13.14 5.42 -23.24
N PHE A 60 13.80 4.88 -22.25
CA PHE A 60 14.56 5.65 -21.28
C PHE A 60 15.73 6.37 -21.94
N LEU A 61 16.50 5.70 -22.83
CA LEU A 61 17.58 6.32 -23.61
C LEU A 61 17.06 7.40 -24.55
N LYS A 62 15.93 7.14 -25.21
CA LYS A 62 15.32 8.11 -26.13
C LYS A 62 14.99 9.43 -25.44
N ASP A 63 14.51 9.36 -24.18
CA ASP A 63 14.21 10.56 -23.41
C ASP A 63 15.46 11.24 -22.84
N LEU A 64 16.50 10.47 -22.54
CA LEU A 64 17.70 10.95 -21.88
C LEU A 64 18.67 11.60 -22.86
N ASP A 65 18.95 10.93 -23.99
CA ASP A 65 19.91 11.38 -24.99
C ASP A 65 19.68 10.66 -26.31
N ARG A 66 19.38 11.41 -27.37
CA ARG A 66 19.08 10.88 -28.70
C ARG A 66 20.24 10.12 -29.30
N GLN A 67 21.48 10.60 -29.12
CA GLN A 67 22.67 9.95 -29.68
C GLN A 67 22.91 8.59 -29.02
N LEU A 68 22.75 8.50 -27.70
CA LEU A 68 22.84 7.23 -26.96
C LEU A 68 21.75 6.26 -27.41
N TYR A 69 20.56 6.75 -27.70
CA TYR A 69 19.47 5.93 -28.21
C TYR A 69 19.81 5.35 -29.58
N ASP A 70 20.26 6.21 -30.53
CA ASP A 70 20.60 5.79 -31.90
C ASP A 70 21.78 4.78 -31.90
N GLN A 71 22.79 5.02 -31.06
CA GLN A 71 23.91 4.09 -30.84
C GLN A 71 23.41 2.74 -30.31
N TYR A 72 22.59 2.73 -29.30
CA TYR A 72 22.05 1.52 -28.69
C TYR A 72 21.20 0.71 -29.67
N VAL A 73 20.37 1.37 -30.47
CA VAL A 73 19.55 0.72 -31.49
C VAL A 73 20.44 0.08 -32.57
N LEU A 74 21.50 0.78 -32.98
CA LEU A 74 22.47 0.28 -33.96
C LEU A 74 23.23 -0.95 -33.42
N ASP A 75 23.68 -0.90 -32.16
CA ASP A 75 24.41 -2.02 -31.54
C ASP A 75 23.51 -3.26 -31.44
N ARG A 76 22.25 -3.09 -31.01
CA ARG A 76 21.27 -4.18 -31.01
C ARG A 76 20.99 -4.76 -32.41
N TYR A 77 20.97 -3.91 -33.43
CA TYR A 77 20.83 -4.37 -34.82
C TYR A 77 21.99 -5.24 -35.23
N LYS A 78 23.24 -4.82 -34.97
CA LYS A 78 24.44 -5.57 -35.25
C LYS A 78 24.48 -6.91 -34.52
N GLU A 79 23.94 -6.98 -33.30
CA GLU A 79 23.87 -8.21 -32.50
C GLU A 79 22.66 -9.10 -32.86
N GLY A 80 21.89 -8.75 -33.92
CA GLY A 80 20.71 -9.51 -34.34
C GLY A 80 19.53 -9.44 -33.35
N LEU A 81 19.56 -8.50 -32.39
CA LEU A 81 18.54 -8.34 -31.35
C LEU A 81 17.44 -7.35 -31.77
N THR A 82 17.48 -6.79 -32.96
CA THR A 82 16.44 -5.93 -33.51
C THR A 82 15.58 -6.72 -34.48
N GLY A 83 14.37 -6.84 -34.20
CA GLY A 83 13.34 -7.48 -34.98
C GLY A 83 12.21 -7.87 -34.06
N LYS A 84 11.00 -7.99 -34.60
CA LYS A 84 9.86 -8.55 -33.90
C LYS A 84 10.40 -9.67 -33.02
N ALA A 85 10.22 -9.54 -31.71
CA ALA A 85 10.60 -10.61 -30.80
C ALA A 85 10.15 -11.92 -31.47
N THR A 86 11.08 -12.73 -31.91
CA THR A 86 10.78 -14.11 -32.18
C THR A 86 10.18 -14.57 -30.88
N VAL A 87 8.88 -14.88 -30.90
CA VAL A 87 8.18 -15.52 -29.80
C VAL A 87 8.82 -16.91 -29.74
N THR A 88 10.01 -16.98 -29.20
CA THR A 88 10.44 -18.20 -28.53
C THR A 88 9.38 -18.39 -27.47
N PRO A 89 8.59 -19.48 -27.54
CA PRO A 89 7.65 -19.77 -26.47
C PRO A 89 8.45 -19.63 -25.19
N GLU A 90 7.98 -18.71 -24.32
CA GLU A 90 8.64 -18.57 -23.01
C GLU A 90 8.72 -19.97 -22.45
N PRO A 91 9.91 -20.46 -22.08
CA PRO A 91 9.95 -21.71 -21.34
C PRO A 91 8.99 -21.49 -20.18
N ASP A 92 8.01 -22.36 -20.05
CA ASP A 92 7.02 -22.27 -19.00
C ASP A 92 7.74 -22.50 -17.66
N PHE A 93 8.36 -21.47 -17.15
CA PHE A 93 9.10 -21.49 -15.87
C PHE A 93 8.20 -21.90 -14.71
N LYS A 94 6.87 -21.80 -14.87
CA LYS A 94 5.92 -22.38 -13.92
C LYS A 94 6.05 -23.91 -13.83
N LYS A 95 6.51 -24.59 -14.91
CA LYS A 95 6.74 -26.04 -14.91
C LYS A 95 8.15 -26.43 -14.43
N ILE A 96 9.12 -25.53 -14.50
CA ILE A 96 10.54 -25.86 -14.18
C ILE A 96 10.90 -25.49 -12.74
N ILE A 97 10.18 -24.58 -12.10
CA ILE A 97 10.41 -24.24 -10.70
C ILE A 97 9.26 -24.79 -9.85
N ASN A 98 9.12 -26.10 -9.83
CA ASN A 98 8.53 -26.77 -8.67
C ASN A 98 9.54 -26.74 -7.50
N LYS A 99 9.99 -25.55 -7.09
CA LYS A 99 10.43 -25.40 -5.71
C LYS A 99 9.19 -25.68 -4.88
N PRO A 100 9.23 -26.64 -3.93
CA PRO A 100 8.11 -26.82 -3.03
C PRO A 100 7.87 -25.48 -2.37
N VAL A 101 6.77 -24.83 -2.77
CA VAL A 101 6.34 -23.58 -2.13
C VAL A 101 5.84 -24.04 -0.78
N PHE A 102 6.72 -24.07 0.20
CA PHE A 102 6.31 -24.24 1.60
C PHE A 102 5.36 -23.06 1.86
N LYS A 103 4.08 -23.36 1.94
CA LYS A 103 3.08 -22.35 2.32
C LYS A 103 3.49 -21.83 3.69
N LYS A 104 4.10 -20.66 3.73
CA LYS A 104 4.43 -20.02 5.00
C LYS A 104 3.13 -19.83 5.75
N LYS A 105 3.06 -20.35 6.97
CA LYS A 105 1.93 -20.19 7.88
C LYS A 105 2.37 -19.34 9.06
N ILE A 106 1.45 -18.64 9.65
CA ILE A 106 1.67 -17.96 10.92
C ILE A 106 1.69 -19.04 12.01
N ASN A 107 2.86 -19.25 12.60
CA ASN A 107 3.03 -20.17 13.72
C ASN A 107 3.16 -19.34 15.02
N LEU A 108 2.07 -18.71 15.39
CA LEU A 108 1.92 -17.91 16.59
C LEU A 108 0.59 -18.23 17.27
N PRO A 109 0.46 -18.02 18.57
CA PRO A 109 -0.80 -18.13 19.27
C PRO A 109 -1.80 -17.08 18.74
N LEU A 110 -3.09 -17.40 18.79
CA LEU A 110 -4.14 -16.44 18.50
C LEU A 110 -4.12 -15.30 19.53
N ALA A 111 -4.49 -14.10 19.11
CA ALA A 111 -4.57 -12.96 20.02
C ALA A 111 -5.57 -13.17 21.17
N SER A 112 -6.57 -14.04 20.97
CA SER A 112 -7.53 -14.44 22.01
C SER A 112 -6.90 -15.18 23.18
N THR A 113 -5.77 -15.83 23.00
CA THR A 113 -5.08 -16.62 24.04
C THR A 113 -4.13 -15.78 24.90
N ASN A 114 -3.88 -14.53 24.53
CA ASN A 114 -3.06 -13.60 25.32
C ASN A 114 -3.94 -12.48 25.88
N ASP A 115 -4.00 -12.33 27.20
CA ASP A 115 -4.90 -11.38 27.89
C ASP A 115 -4.74 -9.95 27.39
N ARG A 116 -3.50 -9.48 27.26
CA ARG A 116 -3.24 -8.09 26.81
C ARG A 116 -3.73 -7.84 25.39
N ALA A 117 -3.48 -8.79 24.48
CA ALA A 117 -3.90 -8.67 23.07
C ALA A 117 -5.41 -8.83 22.95
N ARG A 118 -5.99 -9.80 23.66
CA ARG A 118 -7.44 -10.03 23.72
C ARG A 118 -8.16 -8.78 24.21
N ASP A 119 -7.77 -8.24 25.37
CA ASP A 119 -8.42 -7.09 25.98
C ASP A 119 -8.29 -5.82 25.13
N TYR A 120 -7.15 -5.68 24.44
CA TYR A 120 -6.95 -4.60 23.47
C TYR A 120 -7.96 -4.66 22.32
N LEU A 121 -8.20 -5.85 21.75
CA LEU A 121 -9.12 -6.06 20.63
C LEU A 121 -10.58 -6.03 21.06
N VAL A 122 -10.93 -6.66 22.21
CA VAL A 122 -12.29 -6.69 22.75
C VAL A 122 -12.79 -5.29 23.09
N ARG A 123 -11.96 -4.44 23.68
CA ARG A 123 -12.31 -3.02 23.93
C ARG A 123 -12.63 -2.25 22.66
N ARG A 124 -12.13 -2.69 21.52
CA ARG A 124 -12.41 -2.16 20.17
C ARG A 124 -13.55 -2.87 19.46
N LYS A 125 -14.21 -3.82 20.12
CA LYS A 125 -15.24 -4.70 19.55
C LYS A 125 -14.74 -5.56 18.39
N ILE A 126 -13.43 -5.81 18.31
CA ILE A 126 -12.79 -6.61 17.26
C ILE A 126 -12.64 -8.05 17.77
N ASP A 127 -12.97 -9.03 16.91
CA ASP A 127 -12.80 -10.45 17.22
C ASP A 127 -11.30 -10.82 17.32
N PRO A 128 -10.80 -11.19 18.52
CA PRO A 128 -9.39 -11.54 18.70
C PRO A 128 -8.96 -12.83 18.03
N ASN A 129 -9.91 -13.68 17.59
CA ASN A 129 -9.60 -14.93 16.88
C ASN A 129 -9.18 -14.72 15.43
N LYS A 130 -9.37 -13.52 14.89
CA LYS A 130 -8.91 -13.16 13.53
C LYS A 130 -7.43 -12.79 13.46
N PHE A 131 -6.76 -12.65 14.61
CA PHE A 131 -5.41 -12.11 14.70
C PHE A 131 -4.52 -13.00 15.55
N TYR A 132 -3.19 -12.80 15.46
CA TYR A 132 -2.22 -13.53 16.23
C TYR A 132 -1.45 -12.58 17.15
N TYR A 133 -0.73 -13.14 18.10
CA TYR A 133 0.10 -12.40 19.04
C TYR A 133 1.56 -12.81 18.92
N ALA A 134 2.43 -11.84 18.69
CA ALA A 134 3.88 -12.02 18.73
C ALA A 134 4.43 -11.24 19.92
N GLU A 135 4.96 -11.95 20.92
CA GLU A 135 5.59 -11.34 22.09
C GLU A 135 6.90 -10.62 21.69
N ARG A 136 7.65 -11.21 20.76
CA ARG A 136 8.90 -10.68 20.20
C ARG A 136 8.76 -10.55 18.70
N PHE A 137 8.26 -9.40 18.27
CA PHE A 137 7.88 -9.17 16.87
C PHE A 137 9.06 -9.25 15.90
N LYS A 138 10.18 -8.56 16.19
CA LYS A 138 11.36 -8.55 15.30
C LYS A 138 11.95 -9.95 15.18
N HIS A 139 12.04 -10.67 16.29
CA HIS A 139 12.50 -12.05 16.30
C HIS A 139 11.62 -12.93 15.42
N TYR A 140 10.30 -12.85 15.60
CA TYR A 140 9.35 -13.58 14.78
C TYR A 140 9.49 -13.26 13.29
N CYS A 141 9.59 -11.99 12.92
CA CYS A 141 9.80 -11.61 11.51
C CYS A 141 11.02 -12.30 10.91
N ASN A 142 12.14 -12.32 11.65
CA ASN A 142 13.38 -12.91 11.18
C ASN A 142 13.29 -14.44 11.02
N THR A 143 12.37 -15.12 11.70
CA THR A 143 12.11 -16.56 11.46
C THR A 143 11.46 -16.84 10.11
N LEU A 144 10.70 -15.88 9.59
CA LEU A 144 10.01 -16.00 8.30
C LEU A 144 10.82 -15.40 7.14
N LYS A 145 11.42 -14.25 7.40
CA LYS A 145 12.23 -13.49 6.43
C LYS A 145 13.23 -12.61 7.20
N PRO A 146 14.54 -12.74 6.95
CA PRO A 146 15.54 -11.85 7.54
C PRO A 146 15.21 -10.39 7.21
N THR A 147 14.73 -9.64 8.19
CA THR A 147 14.22 -8.27 8.01
C THR A 147 14.95 -7.28 8.91
N PHE A 148 15.22 -7.67 10.15
CA PHE A 148 15.84 -6.82 11.15
C PHE A 148 17.27 -7.28 11.43
N GLU A 149 18.24 -6.35 11.31
CA GLU A 149 19.65 -6.64 11.66
C GLU A 149 19.84 -6.88 13.16
N THR A 150 19.00 -6.25 13.98
CA THR A 150 19.01 -6.42 15.43
C THR A 150 17.63 -6.59 16.00
N THR A 151 17.52 -7.48 16.99
CA THR A 151 16.31 -7.69 17.78
C THR A 151 16.33 -6.94 19.12
N LYS A 152 17.27 -6.02 19.30
CA LYS A 152 17.29 -5.13 20.47
C LYS A 152 16.02 -4.27 20.48
N ASN A 153 15.50 -3.99 21.68
CA ASN A 153 14.25 -3.22 21.88
C ASN A 153 13.07 -3.82 21.09
N ASP A 154 13.00 -5.16 21.05
CA ASP A 154 11.85 -5.85 20.50
C ASP A 154 10.67 -5.78 21.48
N HIS A 155 9.46 -5.65 20.95
CA HIS A 155 8.25 -5.56 21.75
C HIS A 155 7.08 -6.30 21.10
N ALA A 156 6.09 -6.59 21.91
CA ALA A 156 4.93 -7.35 21.50
C ALA A 156 4.06 -6.56 20.50
N ARG A 157 3.50 -7.30 19.53
CA ARG A 157 2.55 -6.77 18.54
C ARG A 157 1.45 -7.77 18.24
N ILE A 158 0.28 -7.24 17.90
CA ILE A 158 -0.78 -8.02 17.25
C ILE A 158 -0.38 -8.20 15.79
N ILE A 159 -0.46 -9.42 15.29
CA ILE A 159 -0.17 -9.78 13.92
C ILE A 159 -1.46 -9.87 13.12
N ILE A 160 -1.54 -9.06 12.09
CA ILE A 160 -2.65 -8.96 11.15
C ILE A 160 -2.18 -9.64 9.86
N PRO A 161 -2.64 -10.87 9.56
CA PRO A 161 -2.18 -11.62 8.39
C PRO A 161 -2.75 -11.02 7.10
N MET A 162 -1.97 -11.04 6.04
CA MET A 162 -2.43 -10.72 4.69
C MET A 162 -2.35 -11.97 3.82
N TYR A 163 -3.47 -12.34 3.25
CA TYR A 163 -3.58 -13.49 2.35
C TYR A 163 -3.95 -13.04 0.95
N ASP A 164 -3.48 -13.77 -0.06
CA ASP A 164 -3.97 -13.62 -1.43
C ASP A 164 -5.32 -14.35 -1.61
N ARG A 165 -5.87 -14.30 -2.82
CA ARG A 165 -7.14 -14.96 -3.17
C ARG A 165 -7.11 -16.49 -3.00
N ASP A 166 -5.93 -17.10 -3.09
CA ASP A 166 -5.71 -18.53 -2.89
C ASP A 166 -5.44 -18.89 -1.42
N LYS A 167 -5.68 -17.94 -0.49
CA LYS A 167 -5.40 -18.07 0.95
C LYS A 167 -3.94 -18.39 1.28
N LYS A 168 -3.02 -18.00 0.41
CA LYS A 168 -1.58 -18.04 0.66
C LYS A 168 -1.18 -16.82 1.47
N LEU A 169 -0.41 -16.99 2.54
CA LEU A 169 0.12 -15.88 3.31
C LEU A 169 1.15 -15.09 2.46
N ILE A 170 0.82 -13.85 2.12
CA ILE A 170 1.66 -12.95 1.32
C ILE A 170 2.44 -11.96 2.17
N GLY A 171 1.98 -11.71 3.39
CA GLY A 171 2.61 -10.80 4.33
C GLY A 171 1.81 -10.69 5.62
N PHE A 172 2.22 -9.80 6.47
CA PHE A 172 1.48 -9.46 7.69
C PHE A 172 1.85 -8.06 8.17
N GLN A 173 0.98 -7.48 8.98
CA GLN A 173 1.24 -6.21 9.64
C GLN A 173 1.29 -6.41 11.15
N GLY A 174 2.30 -5.84 11.80
CA GLY A 174 2.45 -5.86 13.25
C GLY A 174 1.93 -4.56 13.87
N ARG A 175 0.81 -4.62 14.61
CA ARG A 175 0.24 -3.49 15.33
C ARG A 175 0.81 -3.41 16.74
N ALA A 176 1.38 -2.26 17.11
CA ALA A 176 1.81 -1.99 18.47
C ALA A 176 0.62 -1.96 19.44
N LEU A 177 0.79 -2.57 20.62
CA LEU A 177 -0.22 -2.58 21.70
C LEU A 177 -0.17 -1.31 22.54
N ASP A 178 0.98 -0.64 22.57
CA ASP A 178 1.21 0.56 23.34
C ASP A 178 1.34 1.76 22.39
N SER A 179 0.72 2.89 22.75
CA SER A 179 0.79 4.13 21.97
C SER A 179 2.18 4.78 21.93
N SER A 180 3.02 4.48 22.94
CA SER A 180 4.41 4.93 23.00
C SER A 180 5.33 4.20 21.99
N GLN A 181 4.92 3.03 21.51
CA GLN A 181 5.69 2.21 20.60
C GLN A 181 5.53 2.67 19.15
N GLN A 182 6.61 3.21 18.57
CA GLN A 182 6.65 3.64 17.18
C GLN A 182 7.49 2.72 16.31
N PRO A 183 7.16 2.58 15.02
CA PRO A 183 5.89 3.00 14.40
C PRO A 183 4.70 2.15 14.86
N LYS A 184 3.51 2.77 14.84
CA LYS A 184 2.25 2.14 15.25
C LYS A 184 1.96 0.85 14.47
N TYR A 185 2.28 0.82 13.18
CA TYR A 185 2.19 -0.32 12.29
C TYR A 185 3.52 -0.60 11.60
N LEU A 186 3.84 -1.88 11.43
CA LEU A 186 4.98 -2.37 10.66
C LEU A 186 4.50 -3.44 9.69
N THR A 187 4.65 -3.20 8.39
CA THR A 187 4.24 -4.13 7.34
C THR A 187 5.42 -4.94 6.84
N ILE A 188 5.30 -6.26 6.86
CA ILE A 188 6.31 -7.22 6.41
C ILE A 188 5.71 -8.02 5.25
N MET A 189 6.28 -7.86 4.06
CA MET A 189 5.87 -8.63 2.88
C MET A 189 6.75 -9.89 2.76
N LEU A 190 6.13 -11.04 2.66
CA LEU A 190 6.77 -12.32 2.36
C LEU A 190 6.87 -12.52 0.84
N ASP A 191 5.90 -11.97 0.11
CA ASP A 191 5.86 -11.84 -1.34
C ASP A 191 5.86 -10.35 -1.67
N GLU A 192 6.97 -9.84 -2.23
CA GLU A 192 7.13 -8.40 -2.49
C GLU A 192 6.34 -7.91 -3.71
N ASP A 193 5.95 -8.83 -4.58
CA ASP A 193 5.15 -8.53 -5.77
C ASP A 193 3.64 -8.52 -5.46
N ALA A 194 3.23 -9.04 -4.30
CA ALA A 194 1.84 -9.06 -3.88
C ALA A 194 1.36 -7.68 -3.38
N PRO A 195 0.07 -7.34 -3.56
CA PRO A 195 -0.48 -6.09 -3.06
C PRO A 195 -0.52 -6.10 -1.52
N LYS A 196 -0.16 -4.95 -0.90
CA LYS A 196 -0.21 -4.78 0.56
C LYS A 196 -1.65 -4.51 1.02
N LEU A 197 -2.49 -5.52 0.90
CA LEU A 197 -3.91 -5.47 1.26
C LEU A 197 -4.26 -6.54 2.29
N TYR A 198 -5.01 -6.15 3.29
CA TYR A 198 -5.68 -7.05 4.22
C TYR A 198 -7.09 -7.37 3.70
N GLY A 199 -7.56 -8.61 3.83
CA GLY A 199 -8.92 -9.03 3.48
C GLY A 199 -9.10 -9.45 2.02
N LEU A 200 -8.03 -9.51 1.22
CA LEU A 200 -8.10 -9.88 -0.20
C LEU A 200 -8.64 -11.31 -0.44
N ASP A 201 -8.47 -12.20 0.52
CA ASP A 201 -8.91 -13.60 0.49
C ASP A 201 -10.40 -13.80 0.78
N THR A 202 -11.11 -12.73 1.17
CA THR A 202 -12.52 -12.79 1.58
C THR A 202 -13.46 -11.98 0.72
N ILE A 203 -12.95 -11.26 -0.28
CA ILE A 203 -13.79 -10.41 -1.15
C ILE A 203 -14.59 -11.21 -2.17
N ASP A 204 -15.79 -10.70 -2.44
CA ASP A 204 -16.70 -11.11 -3.50
C ASP A 204 -16.72 -10.01 -4.57
N GLU A 205 -16.09 -10.25 -5.72
CA GLU A 205 -15.98 -9.25 -6.81
C GLU A 205 -17.30 -9.02 -7.56
N THR A 206 -18.33 -9.77 -7.26
CA THR A 206 -19.69 -9.54 -7.81
C THR A 206 -20.44 -8.44 -7.05
N LYS A 207 -19.88 -7.96 -5.94
CA LYS A 207 -20.43 -6.91 -5.08
C LYS A 207 -19.47 -5.73 -4.96
N PRO A 208 -19.96 -4.53 -4.61
CA PRO A 208 -19.09 -3.39 -4.34
C PRO A 208 -18.06 -3.73 -3.26
N ILE A 209 -16.78 -3.41 -3.52
CA ILE A 209 -15.67 -3.65 -2.60
C ILE A 209 -15.35 -2.35 -1.87
N TYR A 210 -15.44 -2.34 -0.55
CA TYR A 210 -15.04 -1.20 0.25
C TYR A 210 -13.53 -1.20 0.51
N ILE A 211 -12.88 -0.06 0.33
CA ILE A 211 -11.44 0.10 0.51
C ILE A 211 -11.18 1.06 1.67
N LEU A 212 -10.64 0.54 2.76
CA LEU A 212 -10.36 1.28 3.98
C LEU A 212 -8.85 1.55 4.16
N GLU A 213 -8.50 2.49 5.04
CA GLU A 213 -7.10 2.79 5.36
C GLU A 213 -6.53 1.81 6.40
N GLY A 214 -7.36 1.31 7.33
CA GLY A 214 -6.92 0.48 8.44
C GLY A 214 -7.53 -0.93 8.46
N PRO A 215 -6.72 -1.98 8.71
CA PRO A 215 -7.23 -3.36 8.81
C PRO A 215 -8.27 -3.55 9.92
N PHE A 216 -8.15 -2.81 11.03
CA PHE A 216 -9.12 -2.92 12.13
C PHE A 216 -10.48 -2.35 11.74
N ASP A 217 -10.51 -1.25 11.00
CA ASP A 217 -11.73 -0.64 10.51
C ASP A 217 -12.45 -1.54 9.51
N SER A 218 -11.69 -2.21 8.64
CA SER A 218 -12.27 -3.14 7.66
C SER A 218 -12.94 -4.36 8.30
N THR A 219 -12.60 -4.72 9.54
CA THR A 219 -13.29 -5.85 10.22
C THR A 219 -14.77 -5.62 10.47
N PHE A 220 -15.24 -4.38 10.39
CA PHE A 220 -16.64 -3.97 10.60
C PHE A 220 -17.40 -3.74 9.30
N VAL A 221 -16.74 -3.87 8.16
CA VAL A 221 -17.32 -3.61 6.85
C VAL A 221 -17.32 -4.90 6.02
N GLU A 222 -18.50 -5.33 5.60
CA GLU A 222 -18.64 -6.49 4.73
C GLU A 222 -17.98 -6.20 3.37
N ASN A 223 -17.44 -7.23 2.73
CA ASN A 223 -16.80 -7.16 1.42
C ASN A 223 -15.78 -6.03 1.31
N SER A 224 -14.82 -6.02 2.20
CA SER A 224 -13.84 -4.93 2.30
C SER A 224 -12.41 -5.40 2.31
N VAL A 225 -11.53 -4.49 1.89
CA VAL A 225 -10.08 -4.60 2.04
C VAL A 225 -9.54 -3.38 2.77
N ALA A 226 -8.39 -3.54 3.41
CA ALA A 226 -7.67 -2.40 3.98
C ALA A 226 -6.27 -2.26 3.41
N MET A 227 -5.86 -1.02 3.19
CA MET A 227 -4.52 -0.68 2.70
C MET A 227 -3.50 -0.81 3.85
N CYS A 228 -2.52 -1.71 3.68
CA CYS A 228 -1.41 -1.88 4.61
C CYS A 228 -0.13 -1.16 4.16
N GLY A 229 -0.26 -0.23 3.22
CA GLY A 229 0.80 0.60 2.65
C GLY A 229 0.23 1.63 1.69
N SER A 230 0.96 2.72 1.45
CA SER A 230 0.52 3.84 0.59
C SER A 230 0.74 3.61 -0.90
N ASP A 231 1.34 2.50 -1.30
CA ASP A 231 1.85 2.21 -2.63
C ASP A 231 0.99 1.22 -3.43
N VAL A 232 -0.22 0.90 -2.94
CA VAL A 232 -1.14 -0.01 -3.65
C VAL A 232 -1.94 0.77 -4.69
N ASP A 233 -1.83 0.38 -5.96
CA ASP A 233 -2.72 0.87 -7.03
C ASP A 233 -3.92 -0.07 -7.16
N ILE A 234 -5.04 0.30 -6.55
CA ILE A 234 -6.28 -0.49 -6.56
C ILE A 234 -6.79 -0.73 -7.99
N ARG A 235 -6.59 0.21 -8.90
CA ARG A 235 -7.04 0.09 -10.30
C ARG A 235 -6.32 -1.04 -11.06
N SER A 236 -5.09 -1.36 -10.63
CA SER A 236 -4.32 -2.47 -11.22
C SER A 236 -4.89 -3.85 -10.87
N LEU A 237 -5.81 -3.93 -9.90
CA LEU A 237 -6.45 -5.19 -9.48
C LEU A 237 -7.61 -5.60 -10.39
N GLY A 238 -8.06 -4.71 -11.27
CA GLY A 238 -9.10 -5.01 -12.26
C GLY A 238 -10.53 -5.01 -11.71
N TRP A 239 -10.75 -4.53 -10.50
CA TRP A 239 -12.11 -4.43 -9.91
C TRP A 239 -12.94 -3.40 -10.63
N SER A 240 -14.17 -3.76 -10.98
CA SER A 240 -15.11 -2.89 -11.69
C SER A 240 -15.90 -1.97 -10.77
N ASP A 241 -16.15 -2.39 -9.52
CA ASP A 241 -16.96 -1.66 -8.55
C ASP A 241 -16.28 -1.64 -7.19
N TYR A 242 -15.80 -0.48 -6.78
CA TYR A 242 -15.18 -0.27 -5.49
C TYR A 242 -15.44 1.13 -4.94
N ILE A 243 -15.45 1.23 -3.62
CA ILE A 243 -15.83 2.43 -2.87
C ILE A 243 -14.73 2.75 -1.85
N TRP A 244 -14.17 3.95 -1.93
CA TRP A 244 -13.20 4.44 -0.98
C TRP A 244 -13.85 4.89 0.33
N VAL A 245 -13.29 4.44 1.46
CA VAL A 245 -13.68 4.84 2.81
C VAL A 245 -12.43 5.33 3.53
N PHE A 246 -12.26 6.64 3.59
CA PHE A 246 -11.17 7.30 4.32
C PHE A 246 -11.59 7.66 5.74
N ASP A 247 -10.62 7.94 6.59
CA ASP A 247 -10.88 8.48 7.92
C ASP A 247 -11.67 9.81 7.83
N ASN A 248 -12.56 10.03 8.78
CA ASN A 248 -13.39 11.24 8.85
C ASN A 248 -12.60 12.40 9.46
N GLU A 249 -11.54 12.83 8.79
CA GLU A 249 -10.63 13.88 9.25
C GLU A 249 -10.57 15.07 8.26
N PRO A 250 -11.55 15.97 8.22
CA PRO A 250 -11.61 17.07 7.24
C PRO A 250 -10.49 18.10 7.36
N ARG A 251 -9.73 18.08 8.47
CA ARG A 251 -8.53 18.94 8.68
C ARG A 251 -7.23 18.28 8.27
N ASN A 252 -7.24 16.98 8.05
CA ASN A 252 -6.06 16.23 7.63
C ASN A 252 -5.83 16.44 6.13
N ARG A 253 -4.78 17.21 5.79
CA ARG A 253 -4.45 17.53 4.39
C ARG A 253 -4.19 16.29 3.52
N GLU A 254 -3.69 15.22 4.10
CA GLU A 254 -3.45 13.97 3.38
C GLU A 254 -4.78 13.33 2.97
N ILE A 255 -5.72 13.19 3.92
CA ILE A 255 -7.06 12.64 3.67
C ILE A 255 -7.82 13.50 2.65
N VAL A 256 -7.84 14.82 2.84
CA VAL A 256 -8.45 15.76 1.91
C VAL A 256 -7.90 15.59 0.50
N THR A 257 -6.59 15.43 0.37
CA THR A 257 -5.94 15.22 -0.93
C THR A 257 -6.30 13.87 -1.55
N LYS A 258 -6.37 12.79 -0.76
CA LYS A 258 -6.78 11.45 -1.21
C LYS A 258 -8.21 11.47 -1.74
N ILE A 259 -9.16 12.00 -0.97
CA ILE A 259 -10.57 12.14 -1.38
C ILE A 259 -10.69 12.96 -2.66
N SER A 260 -10.03 14.12 -2.73
CA SER A 260 -10.04 14.98 -3.92
C SER A 260 -9.53 14.26 -5.17
N LYS A 261 -8.48 13.44 -5.04
CA LYS A 261 -7.95 12.64 -6.15
C LYS A 261 -8.92 11.55 -6.60
N CYS A 262 -9.60 10.87 -5.68
CA CYS A 262 -10.61 9.86 -6.00
C CYS A 262 -11.79 10.49 -6.76
N ILE A 263 -12.30 11.61 -6.28
CA ILE A 263 -13.39 12.36 -6.95
C ILE A 263 -12.95 12.80 -8.35
N GLY A 264 -11.75 13.38 -8.49
CA GLY A 264 -11.22 13.84 -9.79
C GLY A 264 -11.00 12.70 -10.79
N ARG A 265 -10.91 11.44 -10.33
CA ARG A 265 -10.86 10.24 -11.18
C ARG A 265 -12.24 9.62 -11.46
N GLY A 266 -13.32 10.20 -10.91
CA GLY A 266 -14.66 9.68 -11.04
C GLY A 266 -14.90 8.39 -10.23
N GLU A 267 -14.10 8.11 -9.21
CA GLU A 267 -14.25 6.96 -8.32
C GLU A 267 -15.33 7.21 -7.26
N GLN A 268 -15.91 6.13 -6.74
CA GLN A 268 -16.88 6.22 -5.64
C GLN A 268 -16.16 6.45 -4.31
N VAL A 269 -16.70 7.32 -3.48
CA VAL A 269 -16.13 7.64 -2.16
C VAL A 269 -17.22 7.91 -1.13
N VAL A 270 -17.01 7.43 0.08
CA VAL A 270 -17.85 7.77 1.23
C VAL A 270 -17.46 9.16 1.75
N ILE A 271 -18.45 10.04 1.91
CA ILE A 271 -18.28 11.35 2.54
C ILE A 271 -19.19 11.38 3.77
N PHE A 272 -18.62 11.28 4.94
CA PHE A 272 -19.38 11.25 6.19
C PHE A 272 -20.12 12.56 6.44
N PRO A 273 -21.38 12.52 6.91
CA PRO A 273 -22.09 13.73 7.26
C PRO A 273 -21.53 14.36 8.56
N HIS A 274 -21.71 15.66 8.71
CA HIS A 274 -21.23 16.41 9.89
C HIS A 274 -21.87 15.97 11.21
N THR A 275 -22.96 15.21 11.16
CA THR A 275 -23.62 14.60 12.34
C THR A 275 -22.84 13.43 12.93
N ILE A 276 -21.84 12.92 12.20
CA ILE A 276 -20.94 11.85 12.66
C ILE A 276 -19.61 12.51 13.09
N PRO A 277 -19.36 12.67 14.40
CA PRO A 277 -18.14 13.28 14.90
C PRO A 277 -16.97 12.32 15.04
N GLN A 278 -17.22 11.01 14.93
CA GLN A 278 -16.20 9.98 15.09
C GLN A 278 -15.20 10.03 13.93
N LYS A 279 -13.94 9.77 14.28
CA LYS A 279 -12.80 9.89 13.37
C LYS A 279 -12.73 8.76 12.35
N ASP A 280 -12.93 7.53 12.78
CA ASP A 280 -12.76 6.32 11.98
C ASP A 280 -13.93 5.34 12.20
N VAL A 281 -13.98 4.28 11.38
CA VAL A 281 -15.05 3.28 11.44
C VAL A 281 -15.08 2.57 12.80
N ASN A 282 -13.93 2.27 13.40
CA ASN A 282 -13.88 1.65 14.72
C ASN A 282 -14.51 2.57 15.80
N ASP A 283 -14.19 3.86 15.78
CA ASP A 283 -14.77 4.81 16.71
C ASP A 283 -16.30 4.97 16.51
N MET A 284 -16.77 4.89 15.25
CA MET A 284 -18.20 4.88 14.94
C MET A 284 -18.91 3.66 15.54
N VAL A 285 -18.30 2.46 15.40
CA VAL A 285 -18.83 1.21 16.00
C VAL A 285 -18.87 1.30 17.54
N LEU A 286 -17.83 1.87 18.14
CA LEU A 286 -17.80 2.09 19.58
C LEU A 286 -18.88 3.08 20.03
N GLY A 287 -19.17 4.08 19.18
CA GLY A 287 -20.27 5.04 19.37
C GLY A 287 -21.67 4.47 19.07
N GLY A 288 -21.79 3.19 18.74
CA GLY A 288 -23.08 2.52 18.48
C GLY A 288 -23.69 2.83 17.11
N GLN A 289 -22.92 3.35 16.17
CA GLN A 289 -23.38 3.66 14.81
C GLN A 289 -23.57 2.38 13.99
N ASN A 290 -24.57 2.38 13.09
CA ASN A 290 -24.75 1.33 12.09
C ASN A 290 -23.88 1.63 10.85
N ILE A 291 -22.76 0.98 10.77
CA ILE A 291 -21.77 1.25 9.71
C ILE A 291 -22.34 0.95 8.32
N LYS A 292 -23.04 -0.15 8.14
CA LYS A 292 -23.63 -0.52 6.84
C LYS A 292 -24.52 0.60 6.31
N THR A 293 -25.49 1.04 7.11
CA THR A 293 -26.39 2.15 6.75
C THR A 293 -25.64 3.44 6.44
N ILE A 294 -24.60 3.76 7.23
CA ILE A 294 -23.81 4.96 7.03
C ILE A 294 -23.08 4.91 5.69
N LEU A 295 -22.41 3.81 5.37
CA LEU A 295 -21.64 3.67 4.14
C LEU A 295 -22.57 3.73 2.92
N GLU A 296 -23.66 2.95 2.93
CA GLU A 296 -24.64 2.91 1.83
C GLU A 296 -25.28 4.27 1.58
N SER A 297 -25.66 5.01 2.65
CA SER A 297 -26.32 6.31 2.52
C SER A 297 -25.40 7.47 2.19
N ASN A 298 -24.08 7.29 2.31
CA ASN A 298 -23.11 8.37 2.15
C ASN A 298 -22.03 8.07 1.10
N THR A 299 -22.28 7.11 0.22
CA THR A 299 -21.45 6.84 -0.96
C THR A 299 -21.85 7.77 -2.10
N TYR A 300 -20.90 8.51 -2.63
CA TYR A 300 -21.12 9.49 -3.69
C TYR A 300 -20.11 9.34 -4.82
N LYS A 301 -20.49 9.84 -6.02
CA LYS A 301 -19.67 9.85 -7.23
C LYS A 301 -19.84 11.17 -7.98
N ASN A 302 -18.86 11.56 -8.77
CA ASN A 302 -18.90 12.71 -9.67
C ASN A 302 -19.33 14.02 -8.95
N LEU A 303 -20.22 14.81 -9.53
CA LEU A 303 -20.66 16.09 -8.99
C LEU A 303 -21.26 16.02 -7.58
N GLN A 304 -21.99 14.93 -7.27
CA GLN A 304 -22.51 14.74 -5.91
C GLN A 304 -21.38 14.62 -4.89
N ALA A 305 -20.33 13.86 -5.22
CA ALA A 305 -19.15 13.74 -4.36
C ALA A 305 -18.45 15.09 -4.16
N GLU A 306 -18.30 15.89 -5.21
CA GLU A 306 -17.69 17.24 -5.13
C GLU A 306 -18.47 18.17 -4.20
N LEU A 307 -19.81 18.21 -4.33
CA LEU A 307 -20.68 19.03 -3.49
C LEU A 307 -20.61 18.60 -2.02
N LYS A 308 -20.75 17.31 -1.74
CA LYS A 308 -20.65 16.75 -0.37
C LYS A 308 -19.27 16.98 0.23
N PHE A 309 -18.21 16.76 -0.53
CA PHE A 309 -16.83 16.99 -0.10
C PHE A 309 -16.54 18.47 0.22
N THR A 310 -17.07 19.38 -0.60
CA THR A 310 -16.93 20.82 -0.34
C THR A 310 -17.60 21.21 0.97
N ASN A 311 -18.79 20.69 1.23
CA ASN A 311 -19.51 20.94 2.49
C ASN A 311 -18.81 20.28 3.69
N TRP A 312 -18.34 19.05 3.56
CA TRP A 312 -17.60 18.31 4.59
C TRP A 312 -16.35 19.09 5.05
N LYS A 313 -15.57 19.67 4.14
CA LYS A 313 -14.43 20.52 4.48
C LYS A 313 -14.82 21.84 5.18
N ARG A 314 -15.95 22.44 4.82
CA ARG A 314 -16.37 23.77 5.32
C ARG A 314 -16.97 23.73 6.71
N ASN A 315 -17.70 22.68 7.05
CA ASN A 315 -18.45 22.61 8.30
C ASN A 315 -17.57 22.62 9.55
N GLU A 316 -16.38 22.05 9.46
CA GLU A 316 -15.42 22.07 10.57
C GLU A 316 -14.71 23.42 10.76
N GLN A 317 -14.65 24.28 9.76
CA GLN A 317 -14.10 25.62 9.92
C GLN A 317 -14.98 26.51 10.83
N ARG A 318 -16.30 26.23 10.92
CA ARG A 318 -17.23 26.97 11.78
C ARG A 318 -17.23 26.50 13.25
N THR A 319 -16.95 25.26 13.54
CA THR A 319 -16.89 24.72 14.92
C THR A 319 -15.58 25.08 15.63
N GLY A 320 -14.50 25.36 14.93
CA GLY A 320 -13.21 25.77 15.48
C GLY A 320 -13.17 27.22 16.03
N GLN A 321 -14.19 28.04 15.81
CA GLN A 321 -14.26 29.42 16.32
C GLN A 321 -14.96 29.55 17.68
N LYS A 322 -15.51 28.49 18.28
CA LYS A 322 -16.34 28.59 19.51
C LYS A 322 -15.75 27.91 20.77
N THR A 323 -14.47 27.68 20.85
CA THR A 323 -13.84 27.33 22.13
C THR A 323 -12.60 28.19 22.41
N LYS A 324 -12.81 29.52 22.53
CA LYS A 324 -12.02 30.30 23.48
C LYS A 324 -12.55 29.92 24.86
N ARG A 325 -11.86 29.02 25.53
CA ARG A 325 -12.06 28.78 26.95
C ARG A 325 -11.73 30.07 27.69
N PHE A 326 -12.72 30.64 28.37
CA PHE A 326 -12.50 31.45 29.53
C PHE A 326 -12.07 30.50 30.65
N TYR A 327 -10.88 30.77 31.21
CA TYR A 327 -10.20 30.21 32.39
C TYR A 327 -9.73 28.78 32.30
#